data_32be2fe6b19de6c0c8cff1e2deaa94f0
#
_entry.id   32be2fe6b19de6c0c8cff1e2deaa94f0
#
_cell.length_a   1.000
_cell.length_b   1.000
_cell.length_c   1.000
_cell.angle_alpha   90.00
_cell.angle_beta   90.00
_cell.angle_gamma   90.00
#
_symmetry.space_group_name_H-M   'P 1'
#
loop_
_entity.id
_entity.type
_entity.pdbx_description
1 polymer ?
#
loop_
_entity_poly.entity_id
_entity_poly.type
_entity_poly.pdbx_seq_one_letter_code
_entity_poly.pdbx_strand_id
1 'polypeptide(L)'
;MTKSKLQIFGQVFSLLILSLFISAIDSKGEENPTPAPEALPGGGEWPQWGRDASNNMMSPATGLPTDFTAGDLQGDGTAEGAKHLKWVAEMGSQAYGTATVKDGRVFIGTNNEKPRIASVTGDKGIIMCFDEKTGELLWQFDIPKLDAGKVSDWEFLGVCSSVIVDGKYGYVVTNRGEIICLDVYGMADGNDGPFQDEAKYASGGLEKLAQAEPVELDEKCADIVWGYDMRSELGVFPHNVTSSSVVISDKYVFASTSNGVDWSHINIPAPHSPSLIALDKETGELAGEEYSGISQSIMHCNWSSPAYSDNLAGKPTTVFGAGDGVTYGFHATEFDEEEDGGETYKLFKELWKVDCCPKEYRVDEAGEAIKYATYPGPSEIISSPVIYNNKVYAAIGQDPEHGEGVGAVTCIDPSRGTGEDAIVWQFKEVGRTISTPSLADGLLYIADYSGRLYCLDAETGEKYWEHDTLSHIWGSTLVVDGKVLLGNEDGEMVILKAGKEYEELTIVNYPAPIYATPIIANNTLYVMTQTHLYAYGFGE
;
A
#
# COMPACT_ATOMS: atom_id res chain seq x y z
N MET A 1 -70.69 -16.50 -28.30
CA MET A 1 -70.83 -17.92 -27.92
C MET A 1 -70.03 -18.07 -26.63
N THR A 2 -70.72 -18.07 -25.57
CA THR A 2 -71.09 -19.12 -24.61
C THR A 2 -70.03 -19.49 -23.65
N LYS A 3 -70.10 -19.01 -22.43
CA LYS A 3 -70.62 -19.67 -21.18
C LYS A 3 -69.46 -20.52 -20.53
N SER A 4 -69.23 -20.49 -19.28
CA SER A 4 -69.87 -20.31 -17.97
C SER A 4 -69.17 -21.30 -17.02
N LYS A 5 -68.94 -21.11 -15.83
CA LYS A 5 -69.58 -21.09 -14.51
C LYS A 5 -68.51 -21.50 -13.48
N LEU A 6 -68.33 -20.78 -12.37
CA LEU A 6 -68.97 -20.88 -11.04
C LEU A 6 -68.58 -22.16 -10.28
N GLN A 7 -68.16 -22.18 -9.02
CA GLN A 7 -68.74 -21.84 -7.72
C GLN A 7 -67.67 -22.15 -6.63
N ILE A 8 -67.37 -21.32 -5.62
CA ILE A 8 -68.01 -20.95 -4.34
C ILE A 8 -67.71 -21.94 -3.18
N PHE A 9 -67.27 -21.37 -2.07
CA PHE A 9 -67.48 -21.61 -0.62
C PHE A 9 -66.15 -21.43 0.14
N GLY A 10 -66.04 -20.67 1.24
CA GLY A 10 -66.96 -19.91 2.07
C GLY A 10 -66.23 -19.59 3.40
N GLN A 11 -66.45 -18.39 3.84
CA GLN A 11 -66.60 -17.85 5.19
C GLN A 11 -65.72 -18.40 6.34
N VAL A 12 -65.22 -17.59 7.31
CA VAL A 12 -65.92 -16.75 8.29
C VAL A 12 -64.97 -15.86 9.08
N PHE A 13 -65.29 -14.55 9.21
CA PHE A 13 -65.11 -13.60 10.33
C PHE A 13 -63.91 -13.56 11.29
N SER A 14 -63.23 -12.41 11.41
CA SER A 14 -63.40 -11.52 12.58
C SER A 14 -62.80 -10.13 12.34
N LEU A 15 -63.59 -9.09 12.55
CA LEU A 15 -63.23 -7.67 12.69
C LEU A 15 -62.43 -7.46 13.98
N LEU A 16 -61.37 -6.63 13.92
CA LEU A 16 -61.03 -5.72 14.99
C LEU A 16 -60.40 -4.44 14.38
N ILE A 17 -61.14 -3.35 14.57
CA ILE A 17 -60.74 -1.97 14.29
C ILE A 17 -59.72 -1.57 15.36
N LEU A 18 -58.53 -1.06 14.96
CA LEU A 18 -57.77 -0.19 15.82
C LEU A 18 -57.10 0.91 15.02
N SER A 19 -57.39 2.10 15.45
CA SER A 19 -57.07 3.45 15.01
C SER A 19 -55.64 3.71 14.56
N LEU A 20 -55.55 4.47 13.45
CA LEU A 20 -54.36 5.21 12.99
C LEU A 20 -53.87 6.20 14.06
N PHE A 21 -52.64 6.05 14.46
CA PHE A 21 -51.78 7.14 14.85
C PHE A 21 -50.57 7.17 13.90
N ILE A 22 -50.58 8.15 13.00
CA ILE A 22 -49.40 8.53 12.21
C ILE A 22 -48.53 9.35 13.15
N SER A 23 -47.46 8.76 13.65
CA SER A 23 -46.30 9.48 14.13
C SER A 23 -45.20 9.34 13.06
N ALA A 24 -44.91 10.44 12.38
CA ALA A 24 -43.71 10.56 11.57
C ALA A 24 -42.51 10.42 12.51
N ILE A 25 -41.84 9.25 12.46
CA ILE A 25 -40.54 9.06 13.04
C ILE A 25 -39.56 9.40 11.92
N ASP A 26 -38.88 10.51 12.11
CA ASP A 26 -37.68 10.92 11.38
C ASP A 26 -36.64 9.85 11.65
N SER A 27 -36.48 8.87 10.78
CA SER A 27 -35.42 7.89 10.84
C SER A 27 -34.16 8.52 10.23
N LYS A 28 -33.40 9.26 11.05
CA LYS A 28 -31.98 9.35 10.83
C LYS A 28 -31.47 7.91 10.95
N GLY A 29 -31.07 7.33 9.84
CA GLY A 29 -30.35 6.07 9.83
C GLY A 29 -29.08 6.24 10.63
N GLU A 30 -29.04 5.70 11.83
CA GLU A 30 -27.78 5.41 12.51
C GLU A 30 -27.10 4.35 11.64
N GLU A 31 -26.09 4.74 10.86
CA GLU A 31 -25.16 3.80 10.24
C GLU A 31 -24.50 3.03 11.39
N ASN A 32 -24.79 1.74 11.48
CA ASN A 32 -24.06 0.88 12.41
C ASN A 32 -22.59 0.93 12.03
N PRO A 33 -21.70 1.26 12.96
CA PRO A 33 -20.25 1.20 12.70
C PRO A 33 -19.92 -0.22 12.22
N THR A 34 -19.05 -0.32 11.22
CA THR A 34 -18.52 -1.61 10.76
C THR A 34 -18.05 -2.38 12.00
N PRO A 35 -18.53 -3.61 12.25
CA PRO A 35 -18.12 -4.37 13.40
C PRO A 35 -16.60 -4.51 13.37
N ALA A 36 -15.95 -4.31 14.52
CA ALA A 36 -14.52 -4.58 14.64
C ALA A 36 -14.23 -5.99 14.10
N PRO A 37 -13.16 -6.18 13.33
CA PRO A 37 -12.85 -7.50 12.77
C PRO A 37 -12.80 -8.52 13.90
N GLU A 38 -13.43 -9.67 13.66
CA GLU A 38 -13.49 -10.75 14.62
C GLU A 38 -12.05 -11.13 15.04
N ALA A 39 -11.78 -11.18 16.34
CA ALA A 39 -10.44 -11.49 16.84
C ALA A 39 -9.98 -12.84 16.30
N LEU A 40 -9.03 -12.84 15.39
CA LEU A 40 -8.43 -14.05 14.86
C LEU A 40 -7.24 -14.43 15.75
N PRO A 41 -7.14 -15.66 16.24
CA PRO A 41 -5.95 -16.11 16.95
C PRO A 41 -4.70 -15.80 16.13
N GLY A 42 -3.75 -15.06 16.71
CA GLY A 42 -2.53 -14.68 16.04
C GLY A 42 -2.64 -13.63 14.94
N GLY A 43 -3.81 -12.98 14.77
CA GLY A 43 -4.04 -11.96 13.78
C GLY A 43 -4.31 -12.48 12.37
N GLY A 44 -4.19 -13.80 12.12
CA GLY A 44 -4.24 -14.39 10.80
C GLY A 44 -3.05 -13.98 9.92
N GLU A 45 -3.16 -14.19 8.63
CA GLU A 45 -2.11 -13.87 7.66
C GLU A 45 -2.08 -12.37 7.30
N TRP A 46 -0.99 -11.96 6.67
CA TRP A 46 -0.78 -10.59 6.15
C TRP A 46 -0.44 -10.63 4.66
N PRO A 47 -1.40 -10.94 3.76
CA PRO A 47 -1.12 -11.31 2.37
C PRO A 47 -0.75 -10.13 1.46
N GLN A 48 -0.92 -8.88 1.90
CA GLN A 48 -0.70 -7.70 1.10
C GLN A 48 -0.36 -6.46 1.93
N TRP A 49 0.07 -5.38 1.28
CA TRP A 49 0.20 -4.06 1.89
C TRP A 49 -1.10 -3.69 2.62
N GLY A 50 -0.99 -3.18 3.86
CA GLY A 50 -2.16 -2.84 4.68
C GLY A 50 -2.97 -4.04 5.17
N ARG A 51 -2.50 -5.28 5.01
CA ARG A 51 -3.16 -6.54 5.35
C ARG A 51 -4.34 -6.89 4.44
N ASP A 52 -5.15 -5.93 4.05
CA ASP A 52 -6.27 -6.07 3.12
C ASP A 52 -6.33 -4.86 2.16
N ALA A 53 -7.23 -4.89 1.21
CA ALA A 53 -7.32 -3.89 0.14
C ALA A 53 -7.69 -2.47 0.61
N SER A 54 -8.00 -2.28 1.88
CA SER A 54 -8.26 -0.97 2.47
C SER A 54 -6.99 -0.16 2.78
N ASN A 55 -5.82 -0.79 2.73
CA ASN A 55 -4.51 -0.25 3.16
C ASN A 55 -4.40 0.07 4.66
N ASN A 56 -5.34 -0.37 5.49
CA ASN A 56 -5.33 -0.06 6.91
C ASN A 56 -4.35 -0.95 7.68
N MET A 57 -3.28 -0.38 8.21
CA MET A 57 -2.25 -1.07 8.98
C MET A 57 -2.75 -1.43 10.39
N MET A 58 -3.72 -2.34 10.46
CA MET A 58 -4.33 -2.80 11.71
C MET A 58 -4.36 -4.32 11.75
N SER A 59 -3.96 -4.91 12.88
CA SER A 59 -4.03 -6.35 13.14
C SER A 59 -5.04 -6.67 14.25
N PRO A 60 -5.92 -7.66 14.07
CA PRO A 60 -6.82 -8.15 15.13
C PRO A 60 -6.12 -9.10 16.12
N ALA A 61 -4.80 -9.29 16.03
CA ALA A 61 -4.04 -10.12 16.96
C ALA A 61 -4.16 -9.62 18.40
N THR A 62 -4.04 -10.54 19.36
CA THR A 62 -4.06 -10.24 20.80
C THR A 62 -2.90 -10.91 21.51
N GLY A 63 -2.53 -10.39 22.69
CA GLY A 63 -1.47 -10.98 23.51
C GLY A 63 -0.06 -10.59 23.06
N LEU A 64 0.11 -9.48 22.33
CA LEU A 64 1.43 -8.97 21.95
C LEU A 64 2.19 -8.47 23.17
N PRO A 65 3.34 -9.11 23.56
CA PRO A 65 4.16 -8.63 24.65
C PRO A 65 4.84 -7.30 24.31
N THR A 66 5.38 -6.64 25.33
CA THR A 66 6.16 -5.39 25.18
C THR A 66 7.62 -5.56 25.58
N ASP A 67 8.01 -6.76 26.01
CA ASP A 67 9.37 -7.03 26.49
C ASP A 67 10.26 -7.72 25.45
N PHE A 68 10.08 -7.38 24.16
CA PHE A 68 10.97 -7.82 23.08
C PHE A 68 12.37 -7.27 23.26
N THR A 69 13.36 -8.01 22.79
CA THR A 69 14.73 -7.51 22.57
C THR A 69 15.28 -8.09 21.28
N ALA A 70 15.97 -7.24 20.50
CA ALA A 70 16.62 -7.67 19.25
C ALA A 70 17.79 -8.63 19.51
N GLY A 71 18.46 -8.46 20.66
CA GLY A 71 19.71 -9.18 20.98
C GLY A 71 20.90 -8.68 20.14
N ASP A 72 22.06 -9.25 20.41
CA ASP A 72 23.29 -8.96 19.69
C ASP A 72 23.46 -9.98 18.55
N LEU A 73 23.36 -9.51 17.30
CA LEU A 73 23.55 -10.35 16.12
C LEU A 73 24.94 -10.97 16.09
N GLN A 74 25.00 -12.28 15.87
CA GLN A 74 26.23 -13.04 15.74
C GLN A 74 26.49 -13.36 14.26
N GLY A 75 27.76 -13.64 13.93
CA GLY A 75 28.14 -13.97 12.56
C GLY A 75 27.58 -15.30 12.02
N ASP A 76 26.92 -16.10 12.85
CA ASP A 76 26.22 -17.33 12.48
C ASP A 76 24.72 -17.16 12.26
N GLY A 77 24.23 -15.91 12.28
CA GLY A 77 22.81 -15.59 12.08
C GLY A 77 21.94 -15.75 13.33
N THR A 78 22.55 -16.00 14.51
CA THR A 78 21.83 -15.97 15.79
C THR A 78 21.85 -14.59 16.44
N ALA A 79 21.01 -14.34 17.45
CA ALA A 79 21.01 -13.11 18.22
C ALA A 79 21.08 -13.40 19.72
N GLU A 80 22.22 -13.13 20.34
CA GLU A 80 22.46 -13.41 21.76
C GLU A 80 21.65 -12.43 22.63
N GLY A 81 20.91 -12.95 23.62
CA GLY A 81 20.09 -12.13 24.52
C GLY A 81 18.76 -11.66 23.93
N ALA A 82 18.42 -12.09 22.72
CA ALA A 82 17.10 -11.81 22.15
C ALA A 82 15.98 -12.46 22.97
N LYS A 83 14.84 -11.75 23.08
CA LYS A 83 13.62 -12.27 23.70
C LYS A 83 12.52 -12.39 22.67
N HIS A 84 11.77 -13.48 22.75
CA HIS A 84 10.67 -13.84 21.86
C HIS A 84 11.09 -14.07 20.40
N LEU A 85 12.36 -13.94 20.05
CA LEU A 85 12.86 -14.15 18.70
C LEU A 85 12.73 -15.62 18.29
N LYS A 86 12.01 -15.87 17.17
CA LYS A 86 11.95 -17.19 16.51
C LYS A 86 13.16 -17.39 15.60
N TRP A 87 13.42 -16.40 14.76
CA TRP A 87 14.52 -16.37 13.82
C TRP A 87 14.82 -14.94 13.36
N VAL A 88 16.00 -14.77 12.80
CA VAL A 88 16.41 -13.56 12.09
C VAL A 88 17.04 -13.97 10.76
N ALA A 89 16.70 -13.27 9.67
CA ALA A 89 17.23 -13.53 8.35
C ALA A 89 17.95 -12.28 7.81
N GLU A 90 19.16 -12.48 7.24
CA GLU A 90 19.89 -11.42 6.54
C GLU A 90 19.21 -11.14 5.20
N MET A 91 19.05 -9.88 4.85
CA MET A 91 18.55 -9.38 3.56
C MET A 91 19.69 -8.74 2.77
N GLY A 92 19.40 -7.75 1.91
CA GLY A 92 20.42 -6.89 1.30
C GLY A 92 20.96 -5.85 2.29
N SER A 93 21.37 -4.71 1.78
CA SER A 93 21.82 -3.57 2.61
C SER A 93 20.70 -2.55 2.84
N GLN A 94 19.66 -2.58 2.03
CA GLN A 94 18.51 -1.66 2.12
C GLN A 94 17.20 -2.42 1.87
N ALA A 95 16.22 -2.22 2.75
CA ALA A 95 14.87 -2.72 2.62
C ALA A 95 13.88 -1.61 3.05
N TYR A 96 13.08 -1.17 2.11
CA TYR A 96 12.01 -0.18 2.30
C TYR A 96 10.63 -0.83 2.26
N GLY A 97 10.52 -1.97 1.55
CA GLY A 97 9.29 -2.72 1.41
C GLY A 97 8.83 -3.34 2.72
N THR A 98 7.52 -3.39 2.93
CA THR A 98 6.91 -4.11 4.04
C THR A 98 6.73 -5.58 3.66
N ALA A 99 7.09 -6.49 4.58
CA ALA A 99 6.91 -7.91 4.36
C ALA A 99 5.42 -8.29 4.23
N THR A 100 5.16 -9.38 3.51
CA THR A 100 3.84 -10.02 3.45
C THR A 100 3.97 -11.49 3.82
N VAL A 101 2.91 -12.05 4.41
CA VAL A 101 2.91 -13.41 4.95
C VAL A 101 1.65 -14.15 4.50
N LYS A 102 1.85 -15.25 3.80
CA LYS A 102 0.77 -16.09 3.30
C LYS A 102 1.23 -17.55 3.14
N ASP A 103 0.38 -18.50 3.52
CA ASP A 103 0.57 -19.93 3.32
C ASP A 103 1.96 -20.45 3.75
N GLY A 104 2.43 -19.97 4.92
CA GLY A 104 3.71 -20.38 5.50
C GLY A 104 4.94 -19.76 4.83
N ARG A 105 4.77 -18.68 4.08
CA ARG A 105 5.84 -17.94 3.38
C ARG A 105 5.85 -16.49 3.77
N VAL A 106 7.05 -15.92 3.83
CA VAL A 106 7.30 -14.49 4.08
C VAL A 106 8.03 -13.91 2.88
N PHE A 107 7.46 -12.87 2.28
CA PHE A 107 8.02 -12.20 1.11
C PHE A 107 8.48 -10.80 1.49
N ILE A 108 9.66 -10.39 0.98
CA ILE A 108 10.24 -9.05 1.23
C ILE A 108 11.07 -8.58 0.05
N GLY A 109 10.94 -7.28 -0.28
CA GLY A 109 11.79 -6.59 -1.25
C GLY A 109 13.05 -6.02 -0.62
N THR A 110 14.17 -6.12 -1.32
CA THR A 110 15.49 -5.60 -0.94
C THR A 110 16.40 -5.41 -2.16
N ASN A 111 17.72 -5.27 -1.96
CA ASN A 111 18.73 -5.18 -3.00
C ASN A 111 19.73 -6.36 -2.97
N ASN A 112 20.66 -6.41 -3.94
CA ASN A 112 21.63 -7.51 -4.13
C ASN A 112 22.99 -7.25 -3.48
N GLU A 113 23.10 -6.42 -2.45
CA GLU A 113 24.41 -6.22 -1.79
C GLU A 113 24.89 -7.41 -0.94
N LYS A 114 24.00 -8.41 -0.75
CA LYS A 114 24.30 -9.71 -0.16
C LYS A 114 23.88 -10.82 -1.13
N PRO A 115 24.60 -11.03 -2.23
CA PRO A 115 24.19 -11.93 -3.28
C PRO A 115 24.19 -13.39 -2.83
N ARG A 116 23.06 -14.08 -2.96
CA ARG A 116 22.94 -15.52 -2.74
C ARG A 116 23.70 -16.33 -3.80
N ILE A 117 23.60 -15.91 -5.04
CA ILE A 117 24.30 -16.54 -6.16
C ILE A 117 25.53 -15.71 -6.48
N ALA A 118 26.72 -16.28 -6.26
CA ALA A 118 28.00 -15.56 -6.40
C ALA A 118 28.26 -15.04 -7.83
N SER A 119 27.65 -15.61 -8.86
CA SER A 119 27.74 -15.14 -10.25
C SER A 119 26.76 -14.01 -10.56
N VAL A 120 25.71 -13.81 -9.76
CA VAL A 120 24.75 -12.72 -9.91
C VAL A 120 25.26 -11.54 -9.09
N THR A 121 26.05 -10.67 -9.72
CA THR A 121 26.71 -9.55 -9.08
C THR A 121 26.12 -8.21 -9.52
N GLY A 122 26.50 -7.15 -8.82
CA GLY A 122 26.09 -5.78 -9.10
C GLY A 122 24.79 -5.40 -8.42
N ASP A 123 24.40 -4.14 -8.62
CA ASP A 123 23.15 -3.60 -8.09
C ASP A 123 21.94 -4.22 -8.81
N LYS A 124 21.01 -4.75 -8.04
CA LYS A 124 19.76 -5.37 -8.52
C LYS A 124 18.65 -5.16 -7.51
N GLY A 125 17.41 -5.16 -7.98
CA GLY A 125 16.26 -5.39 -7.13
C GLY A 125 16.14 -6.86 -6.79
N ILE A 126 15.77 -7.17 -5.55
CA ILE A 126 15.62 -8.54 -5.06
C ILE A 126 14.27 -8.66 -4.34
N ILE A 127 13.58 -9.77 -4.59
CA ILE A 127 12.52 -10.26 -3.73
C ILE A 127 13.00 -11.57 -3.12
N MET A 128 12.92 -11.67 -1.81
CA MET A 128 13.23 -12.89 -1.06
C MET A 128 11.96 -13.53 -0.52
N CYS A 129 11.86 -14.85 -0.61
CA CYS A 129 10.81 -15.65 -0.01
C CYS A 129 11.43 -16.55 1.05
N PHE A 130 10.95 -16.45 2.30
CA PHE A 130 11.43 -17.25 3.42
C PHE A 130 10.33 -18.20 3.92
N ASP A 131 10.74 -19.34 4.47
CA ASP A 131 9.85 -20.20 5.27
C ASP A 131 9.45 -19.47 6.56
N GLU A 132 8.16 -19.37 6.82
CA GLU A 132 7.61 -18.60 7.94
C GLU A 132 8.06 -19.15 9.32
N LYS A 133 8.27 -20.45 9.43
CA LYS A 133 8.62 -21.08 10.72
C LYS A 133 10.09 -21.00 11.05
N THR A 134 10.94 -21.11 10.03
CA THR A 134 12.39 -21.28 10.20
C THR A 134 13.21 -20.07 9.78
N GLY A 135 12.67 -19.18 8.93
CA GLY A 135 13.41 -18.09 8.32
C GLY A 135 14.40 -18.58 7.23
N GLU A 136 14.32 -19.84 6.80
CA GLU A 136 15.16 -20.34 5.72
C GLU A 136 14.73 -19.73 4.39
N LEU A 137 15.68 -19.28 3.56
CA LEU A 137 15.41 -18.77 2.22
C LEU A 137 14.93 -19.92 1.32
N LEU A 138 13.70 -19.80 0.84
CA LEU A 138 13.06 -20.73 -0.09
C LEU A 138 13.48 -20.40 -1.52
N TRP A 139 13.29 -19.14 -1.95
CA TRP A 139 13.70 -18.68 -3.27
C TRP A 139 13.92 -17.16 -3.30
N GLN A 140 14.55 -16.70 -4.37
CA GLN A 140 14.88 -15.32 -4.63
C GLN A 140 14.54 -14.95 -6.08
N PHE A 141 14.03 -13.75 -6.30
CA PHE A 141 13.81 -13.15 -7.61
C PHE A 141 14.82 -12.04 -7.87
N ASP A 142 15.63 -12.21 -8.90
CA ASP A 142 16.70 -11.28 -9.28
C ASP A 142 16.21 -10.35 -10.40
N ILE A 143 16.17 -9.04 -10.15
CA ILE A 143 15.63 -8.02 -11.04
C ILE A 143 16.75 -7.07 -11.44
N PRO A 144 17.14 -7.00 -12.75
CA PRO A 144 18.20 -6.10 -13.17
C PRO A 144 17.81 -4.64 -13.01
N LYS A 145 18.80 -3.75 -12.87
CA LYS A 145 18.58 -2.29 -12.89
C LYS A 145 18.29 -1.80 -14.30
N LEU A 146 17.65 -0.61 -14.39
CA LEU A 146 17.34 0.04 -15.67
C LEU A 146 18.56 0.71 -16.33
N ASP A 147 19.71 0.79 -15.65
CA ASP A 147 20.87 1.59 -16.07
C ASP A 147 20.54 3.11 -16.20
N ALA A 148 19.44 3.54 -15.59
CA ALA A 148 18.95 4.93 -15.60
C ALA A 148 19.45 5.75 -14.40
N GLY A 149 20.17 5.11 -13.47
CA GLY A 149 20.65 5.71 -12.23
C GLY A 149 19.52 6.32 -11.43
N LYS A 150 19.83 7.37 -10.67
CA LYS A 150 18.88 8.06 -9.77
C LYS A 150 17.64 8.64 -10.45
N VAL A 151 17.61 8.70 -11.78
CA VAL A 151 16.48 9.30 -12.50
C VAL A 151 15.23 8.43 -12.42
N SER A 152 15.35 7.11 -12.64
CA SER A 152 14.18 6.23 -12.71
C SER A 152 14.36 4.89 -12.01
N ASP A 153 15.55 4.59 -11.50
CA ASP A 153 15.84 3.37 -10.75
C ASP A 153 17.05 3.60 -9.84
N TRP A 154 16.80 4.26 -8.71
CA TRP A 154 17.83 4.72 -7.79
C TRP A 154 18.74 3.60 -7.34
N GLU A 155 20.05 3.88 -7.34
CA GLU A 155 21.10 2.94 -7.00
C GLU A 155 20.91 2.35 -5.59
N PHE A 156 21.03 1.04 -5.49
CA PHE A 156 20.97 0.25 -4.24
C PHE A 156 19.63 0.25 -3.49
N LEU A 157 18.57 0.92 -3.96
CA LEU A 157 17.26 0.85 -3.29
C LEU A 157 16.60 -0.54 -3.42
N GLY A 158 16.78 -1.19 -4.55
CA GLY A 158 16.15 -2.48 -4.81
C GLY A 158 14.64 -2.38 -5.00
N VAL A 159 13.90 -3.40 -4.53
CA VAL A 159 12.43 -3.45 -4.61
C VAL A 159 11.83 -2.87 -3.34
N CYS A 160 11.05 -1.79 -3.48
CA CYS A 160 10.39 -1.09 -2.37
C CYS A 160 8.91 -1.47 -2.21
N SER A 161 8.28 -2.07 -3.23
CA SER A 161 6.89 -2.54 -3.16
C SER A 161 6.77 -3.85 -2.39
N SER A 162 5.57 -4.12 -1.85
CA SER A 162 5.24 -5.38 -1.20
C SER A 162 4.67 -6.36 -2.23
N VAL A 163 4.98 -7.66 -2.06
CA VAL A 163 4.33 -8.73 -2.83
C VAL A 163 2.92 -8.95 -2.32
N ILE A 164 1.92 -8.93 -3.19
CA ILE A 164 0.54 -9.23 -2.84
C ILE A 164 0.26 -10.69 -3.20
N VAL A 165 -0.21 -11.48 -2.26
CA VAL A 165 -0.42 -12.92 -2.48
C VAL A 165 -1.89 -13.28 -2.52
N ASP A 166 -2.32 -13.89 -3.63
CA ASP A 166 -3.66 -14.45 -3.83
C ASP A 166 -3.58 -15.88 -4.38
N GLY A 167 -3.99 -16.84 -3.56
CA GLY A 167 -3.83 -18.26 -3.88
C GLY A 167 -2.36 -18.62 -4.09
N LYS A 168 -2.05 -19.19 -5.23
CA LYS A 168 -0.69 -19.58 -5.62
C LYS A 168 0.11 -18.48 -6.34
N TYR A 169 -0.45 -17.28 -6.48
CA TYR A 169 0.15 -16.20 -7.24
C TYR A 169 0.57 -15.04 -6.34
N GLY A 170 1.75 -14.47 -6.63
CA GLY A 170 2.26 -13.26 -6.04
C GLY A 170 2.35 -12.14 -7.08
N TYR A 171 1.82 -10.96 -6.79
CA TYR A 171 1.85 -9.79 -7.68
C TYR A 171 2.72 -8.71 -7.09
N VAL A 172 3.60 -8.13 -7.89
CA VAL A 172 4.55 -7.12 -7.42
C VAL A 172 4.89 -6.11 -8.51
N VAL A 173 5.13 -4.87 -8.12
CA VAL A 173 5.76 -3.87 -8.98
C VAL A 173 7.26 -3.90 -8.73
N THR A 174 8.05 -4.09 -9.78
CA THR A 174 9.51 -4.14 -9.67
C THR A 174 10.13 -2.74 -9.70
N ASN A 175 11.41 -2.62 -9.29
CA ASN A 175 12.17 -1.38 -9.44
C ASN A 175 12.26 -0.87 -10.89
N ARG A 176 11.93 -1.70 -11.87
CA ARG A 176 11.96 -1.37 -13.31
C ARG A 176 10.66 -0.73 -13.82
N GLY A 177 9.61 -0.67 -12.99
CA GLY A 177 8.28 -0.30 -13.46
C GLY A 177 7.60 -1.42 -14.24
N GLU A 178 7.91 -2.66 -13.91
CA GLU A 178 7.25 -3.86 -14.44
C GLU A 178 6.31 -4.42 -13.38
N ILE A 179 5.11 -4.85 -13.76
CA ILE A 179 4.22 -5.62 -12.89
C ILE A 179 4.43 -7.08 -13.22
N ILE A 180 4.84 -7.87 -12.22
CA ILE A 180 5.14 -9.29 -12.38
C ILE A 180 4.18 -10.11 -11.53
N CYS A 181 3.63 -11.15 -12.12
CA CYS A 181 2.95 -12.24 -11.44
C CYS A 181 3.93 -13.40 -11.28
N LEU A 182 4.12 -13.86 -10.05
CA LEU A 182 5.02 -14.94 -9.66
C LEU A 182 4.21 -16.14 -9.16
N ASP A 183 4.69 -17.35 -9.40
CA ASP A 183 4.28 -18.51 -8.61
C ASP A 183 4.94 -18.43 -7.21
N VAL A 184 4.14 -18.58 -6.14
CA VAL A 184 4.64 -18.43 -4.77
C VAL A 184 5.58 -19.56 -4.33
N TYR A 185 5.62 -20.67 -5.08
CA TYR A 185 6.53 -21.78 -4.82
C TYR A 185 7.91 -21.58 -5.50
N GLY A 186 8.00 -20.64 -6.45
CA GLY A 186 9.19 -20.46 -7.28
C GLY A 186 9.46 -21.70 -8.11
N MET A 187 10.72 -21.94 -8.48
CA MET A 187 11.11 -23.10 -9.29
C MET A 187 11.21 -24.43 -8.53
N ALA A 188 10.80 -24.47 -7.24
CA ALA A 188 10.87 -25.71 -6.45
C ALA A 188 9.96 -26.83 -6.94
N ASP A 189 8.85 -26.51 -7.61
CA ASP A 189 7.94 -27.47 -8.27
C ASP A 189 8.07 -27.48 -9.81
N GLY A 190 8.98 -26.69 -10.35
CA GLY A 190 9.31 -26.59 -11.77
C GLY A 190 9.07 -25.16 -12.29
N ASN A 191 9.42 -24.94 -13.56
CA ASN A 191 9.03 -23.74 -14.32
C ASN A 191 7.79 -24.13 -15.13
N ASP A 192 6.61 -24.00 -14.57
CA ASP A 192 5.37 -24.56 -15.11
C ASP A 192 4.40 -23.52 -15.71
N GLY A 193 4.73 -22.23 -15.58
CA GLY A 193 3.97 -21.11 -16.13
C GLY A 193 4.08 -20.93 -17.64
N PRO A 194 3.31 -20.01 -18.23
CA PRO A 194 3.43 -19.67 -19.67
C PRO A 194 4.72 -18.90 -19.99
N PHE A 195 5.30 -18.19 -19.02
CA PHE A 195 6.59 -17.52 -19.16
C PHE A 195 7.72 -18.54 -18.96
N GLN A 196 8.76 -18.52 -19.77
CA GLN A 196 9.85 -19.52 -19.77
C GLN A 196 11.23 -18.88 -19.96
N ASP A 197 11.32 -17.56 -19.86
CA ASP A 197 12.55 -16.80 -20.13
C ASP A 197 13.15 -16.14 -18.86
N GLU A 198 12.93 -16.70 -17.64
CA GLU A 198 13.42 -16.18 -16.37
C GLU A 198 14.94 -16.02 -16.38
N ALA A 199 15.65 -16.96 -16.98
CA ALA A 199 17.11 -16.90 -17.12
C ALA A 199 17.59 -15.66 -17.89
N LYS A 200 16.81 -15.20 -18.87
CA LYS A 200 17.07 -13.98 -19.62
C LYS A 200 16.54 -12.75 -18.89
N TYR A 201 15.39 -12.89 -18.21
CA TYR A 201 14.82 -11.81 -17.41
C TYR A 201 15.81 -11.34 -16.34
N ALA A 202 16.45 -12.24 -15.62
CA ALA A 202 17.40 -11.94 -14.56
C ALA A 202 18.62 -11.11 -15.03
N SER A 203 18.91 -11.08 -16.34
CA SER A 203 19.98 -10.25 -16.93
C SER A 203 19.47 -9.04 -17.70
N GLY A 204 18.22 -9.04 -18.24
CA GLY A 204 17.73 -8.00 -19.14
C GLY A 204 16.42 -7.34 -18.76
N GLY A 205 15.59 -7.95 -17.89
CA GLY A 205 14.21 -7.54 -17.68
C GLY A 205 13.33 -7.84 -18.89
N LEU A 206 12.04 -7.46 -18.85
CA LEU A 206 11.11 -7.70 -19.95
C LEU A 206 11.52 -7.00 -21.23
N GLU A 207 12.00 -5.75 -21.15
CA GLU A 207 12.41 -4.93 -22.30
C GLU A 207 13.50 -5.57 -23.17
N LYS A 208 14.42 -6.33 -22.56
CA LYS A 208 15.61 -6.87 -23.24
C LYS A 208 15.59 -8.39 -23.41
N LEU A 209 14.47 -9.08 -23.19
CA LEU A 209 14.39 -10.55 -23.26
C LEU A 209 14.99 -11.15 -24.54
N ALA A 210 14.77 -10.52 -25.71
CA ALA A 210 15.25 -11.03 -26.99
C ALA A 210 16.78 -10.93 -27.15
N GLN A 211 17.44 -10.02 -26.43
CA GLN A 211 18.87 -9.75 -26.51
C GLN A 211 19.66 -10.21 -25.29
N ALA A 212 18.97 -10.51 -24.18
CA ALA A 212 19.58 -10.86 -22.92
C ALA A 212 20.24 -12.24 -22.97
N GLU A 213 21.46 -12.33 -22.42
CA GLU A 213 22.15 -13.62 -22.24
C GLU A 213 21.57 -14.30 -20.99
N PRO A 214 21.20 -15.58 -21.08
CA PRO A 214 20.62 -16.28 -19.94
C PRO A 214 21.64 -16.50 -18.82
N VAL A 215 21.21 -16.34 -17.58
CA VAL A 215 21.98 -16.73 -16.39
C VAL A 215 21.63 -18.16 -15.99
N GLU A 216 22.48 -18.77 -15.16
CA GLU A 216 22.17 -20.08 -14.57
C GLU A 216 21.15 -19.92 -13.44
N LEU A 217 20.06 -20.67 -13.50
CA LEU A 217 19.01 -20.73 -12.49
C LEU A 217 19.08 -22.06 -11.73
N ASP A 218 18.61 -22.04 -10.49
CA ASP A 218 18.43 -23.23 -9.65
C ASP A 218 17.01 -23.30 -9.07
N GLU A 219 16.70 -24.32 -8.31
CA GLU A 219 15.41 -24.53 -7.65
C GLU A 219 15.02 -23.42 -6.64
N LYS A 220 15.99 -22.57 -6.23
CA LYS A 220 15.77 -21.42 -5.36
C LYS A 220 15.64 -20.09 -6.14
N CYS A 221 15.24 -20.15 -7.39
CA CYS A 221 14.87 -18.98 -8.18
C CYS A 221 13.35 -18.82 -8.24
N ALA A 222 12.88 -17.61 -8.52
CA ALA A 222 11.47 -17.34 -8.73
C ALA A 222 11.00 -17.90 -10.08
N ASP A 223 9.72 -18.26 -10.17
CA ASP A 223 9.00 -18.63 -11.38
C ASP A 223 8.03 -17.50 -11.76
N ILE A 224 8.13 -16.99 -12.99
CA ILE A 224 7.30 -15.91 -13.52
C ILE A 224 6.11 -16.52 -14.27
N VAL A 225 4.89 -16.11 -13.91
CA VAL A 225 3.67 -16.51 -14.63
C VAL A 225 3.41 -15.58 -15.81
N TRP A 226 3.47 -14.29 -15.58
CA TRP A 226 3.37 -13.23 -16.58
C TRP A 226 4.03 -11.94 -16.11
N GLY A 227 4.36 -11.05 -17.04
CA GLY A 227 4.91 -9.73 -16.76
C GLY A 227 4.37 -8.67 -17.72
N TYR A 228 4.18 -7.45 -17.21
CA TYR A 228 3.75 -6.26 -17.95
C TYR A 228 4.73 -5.11 -17.72
N ASP A 229 5.37 -4.64 -18.78
CA ASP A 229 6.31 -3.51 -18.71
C ASP A 229 5.59 -2.18 -18.97
N MET A 230 5.27 -1.45 -17.90
CA MET A 230 4.55 -0.17 -17.99
C MET A 230 5.33 0.88 -18.80
N ARG A 231 6.65 0.82 -18.81
CA ARG A 231 7.48 1.78 -19.55
C ARG A 231 7.41 1.54 -21.05
N SER A 232 7.56 0.29 -21.48
CA SER A 232 7.52 -0.07 -22.88
C SER A 232 6.12 0.02 -23.48
N GLU A 233 5.10 -0.39 -22.72
CA GLU A 233 3.72 -0.48 -23.22
C GLU A 233 2.98 0.86 -23.15
N LEU A 234 3.23 1.68 -22.09
CA LEU A 234 2.48 2.91 -21.82
C LEU A 234 3.33 4.18 -21.95
N GLY A 235 4.63 4.03 -22.16
CA GLY A 235 5.55 5.17 -22.26
C GLY A 235 5.71 5.97 -20.96
N VAL A 236 5.41 5.39 -19.80
CA VAL A 236 5.57 6.08 -18.51
C VAL A 236 7.03 6.36 -18.20
N PHE A 237 7.26 7.41 -17.44
CA PHE A 237 8.59 7.83 -17.00
C PHE A 237 8.62 7.81 -15.46
N PRO A 238 8.99 6.70 -14.82
CA PRO A 238 9.11 6.63 -13.38
C PRO A 238 10.18 7.59 -12.86
N HIS A 239 9.91 8.26 -11.74
CA HIS A 239 10.88 9.15 -11.11
C HIS A 239 11.48 8.50 -9.87
N ASN A 240 12.81 8.56 -9.74
CA ASN A 240 13.64 8.00 -8.68
C ASN A 240 13.49 6.47 -8.52
N VAL A 241 12.34 5.99 -8.16
CA VAL A 241 12.05 4.59 -7.89
C VAL A 241 10.58 4.27 -8.16
N THR A 242 10.31 3.05 -8.60
CA THR A 242 8.95 2.52 -8.65
C THR A 242 8.68 1.77 -7.34
N SER A 243 7.85 2.34 -6.45
CA SER A 243 7.70 1.86 -5.07
C SER A 243 6.27 1.49 -4.67
N SER A 244 5.28 1.82 -5.51
CA SER A 244 3.86 1.54 -5.23
C SER A 244 3.60 0.03 -5.19
N SER A 245 2.91 -0.45 -4.15
CA SER A 245 2.35 -1.79 -4.13
C SER A 245 1.06 -1.84 -4.92
N VAL A 246 0.75 -2.96 -5.54
CA VAL A 246 -0.54 -3.15 -6.22
C VAL A 246 -1.67 -3.36 -5.21
N VAL A 247 -2.91 -3.22 -5.63
CA VAL A 247 -4.08 -3.76 -4.94
C VAL A 247 -4.86 -4.65 -5.89
N ILE A 248 -5.48 -5.71 -5.39
CA ILE A 248 -6.20 -6.67 -6.22
C ILE A 248 -7.70 -6.68 -5.87
N SER A 249 -8.51 -6.89 -6.89
CA SER A 249 -9.91 -7.31 -6.77
C SER A 249 -10.04 -8.77 -7.21
N ASP A 250 -11.25 -9.28 -7.30
CA ASP A 250 -11.48 -10.63 -7.85
C ASP A 250 -10.91 -10.79 -9.25
N LYS A 251 -10.95 -9.74 -10.08
CA LYS A 251 -10.59 -9.79 -11.50
C LYS A 251 -9.35 -9.01 -11.88
N TYR A 252 -9.06 -7.90 -11.20
CA TYR A 252 -8.05 -6.96 -11.65
C TYR A 252 -6.95 -6.74 -10.64
N VAL A 253 -5.76 -6.45 -11.17
CA VAL A 253 -4.61 -5.88 -10.46
C VAL A 253 -4.58 -4.38 -10.78
N PHE A 254 -4.70 -3.52 -9.77
CA PHE A 254 -4.57 -2.07 -9.92
C PHE A 254 -3.18 -1.64 -9.47
N ALA A 255 -2.51 -0.83 -10.27
CA ALA A 255 -1.17 -0.35 -10.00
C ALA A 255 -0.98 1.12 -10.37
N SER A 256 -0.27 1.85 -9.53
CA SER A 256 0.31 3.14 -9.90
C SER A 256 1.49 2.90 -10.84
N THR A 257 1.63 3.76 -11.84
CA THR A 257 2.70 3.66 -12.84
C THR A 257 4.01 4.31 -12.39
N SER A 258 4.00 5.02 -11.25
CA SER A 258 5.10 5.87 -10.79
C SER A 258 5.56 6.92 -11.83
N ASN A 259 4.67 7.29 -12.78
CA ASN A 259 4.95 8.37 -13.71
C ASN A 259 5.26 9.66 -12.94
N GLY A 260 6.28 10.40 -13.36
CA GLY A 260 6.75 11.56 -12.61
C GLY A 260 7.52 12.57 -13.48
N VAL A 261 8.22 13.45 -12.81
CA VAL A 261 9.05 14.50 -13.43
C VAL A 261 10.43 13.96 -13.82
N ASP A 262 11.15 14.71 -14.65
CA ASP A 262 12.55 14.44 -14.97
C ASP A 262 13.49 14.87 -13.81
N TRP A 263 14.78 14.63 -13.97
CA TRP A 263 15.79 15.01 -12.97
C TRP A 263 15.86 16.51 -12.66
N SER A 264 15.34 17.37 -13.54
CA SER A 264 15.27 18.82 -13.28
C SER A 264 14.18 19.20 -12.29
N HIS A 265 13.24 18.27 -11.96
CA HIS A 265 12.02 18.50 -11.19
C HIS A 265 11.12 19.61 -11.77
N ILE A 266 11.19 19.82 -13.10
CA ILE A 266 10.42 20.85 -13.80
C ILE A 266 9.56 20.25 -14.91
N ASN A 267 10.12 19.31 -15.69
CA ASN A 267 9.44 18.75 -16.85
C ASN A 267 8.80 17.42 -16.52
N ILE A 268 7.65 17.16 -17.10
CA ILE A 268 6.97 15.86 -17.08
C ILE A 268 7.20 15.20 -18.44
N PRO A 269 8.10 14.21 -18.56
CA PRO A 269 8.44 13.61 -19.86
C PRO A 269 7.28 12.88 -20.52
N ALA A 270 6.38 12.30 -19.73
CA ALA A 270 5.23 11.52 -20.20
C ALA A 270 3.89 12.11 -19.69
N PRO A 271 3.49 13.33 -20.13
CA PRO A 271 2.32 14.02 -19.58
C PRO A 271 0.97 13.41 -20.01
N HIS A 272 0.99 12.46 -20.97
CA HIS A 272 -0.20 11.79 -21.48
C HIS A 272 -0.25 10.29 -21.11
N SER A 273 0.78 9.77 -20.44
CA SER A 273 0.77 8.41 -19.94
C SER A 273 -0.13 8.29 -18.70
N PRO A 274 -0.80 7.15 -18.50
CA PRO A 274 -1.68 6.95 -17.34
C PRO A 274 -0.90 6.97 -16.02
N SER A 275 -1.53 7.44 -14.96
CA SER A 275 -1.00 7.40 -13.59
C SER A 275 -1.44 6.17 -12.81
N LEU A 276 -2.56 5.57 -13.20
CA LEU A 276 -3.13 4.36 -12.62
C LEU A 276 -3.61 3.43 -13.73
N ILE A 277 -3.36 2.13 -13.60
CA ILE A 277 -3.82 1.11 -14.55
C ILE A 277 -4.50 -0.07 -13.84
N ALA A 278 -5.30 -0.81 -14.60
CA ALA A 278 -5.84 -2.11 -14.24
C ALA A 278 -5.35 -3.17 -15.23
N LEU A 279 -4.79 -4.26 -14.74
CA LEU A 279 -4.48 -5.45 -15.54
C LEU A 279 -5.47 -6.56 -15.19
N ASP A 280 -5.80 -7.40 -16.16
CA ASP A 280 -6.51 -8.66 -15.90
C ASP A 280 -5.60 -9.56 -15.04
N LYS A 281 -6.11 -10.02 -13.90
CA LYS A 281 -5.31 -10.73 -12.89
C LYS A 281 -4.77 -12.09 -13.40
N GLU A 282 -5.48 -12.74 -14.31
CA GLU A 282 -5.11 -14.06 -14.83
C GLU A 282 -4.09 -13.96 -15.99
N THR A 283 -4.25 -12.95 -16.85
CA THR A 283 -3.48 -12.85 -18.10
C THR A 283 -2.39 -11.80 -18.09
N GLY A 284 -2.47 -10.81 -17.20
CA GLY A 284 -1.58 -9.65 -17.20
C GLY A 284 -1.86 -8.64 -18.31
N GLU A 285 -2.95 -8.82 -19.10
CA GLU A 285 -3.32 -7.89 -20.16
C GLU A 285 -3.91 -6.60 -19.59
N LEU A 286 -3.66 -5.47 -20.27
CA LEU A 286 -4.22 -4.17 -19.90
C LEU A 286 -5.76 -4.20 -20.01
N ALA A 287 -6.43 -3.99 -18.88
CA ALA A 287 -7.89 -3.98 -18.79
C ALA A 287 -8.46 -2.56 -18.74
N GLY A 288 -7.68 -1.58 -18.33
CA GLY A 288 -8.10 -0.18 -18.27
C GLY A 288 -6.99 0.74 -17.79
N GLU A 289 -7.09 2.02 -18.15
CA GLU A 289 -6.11 3.05 -17.81
C GLU A 289 -6.77 4.35 -17.37
N GLU A 290 -6.09 5.13 -16.52
CA GLU A 290 -6.54 6.44 -16.09
C GLU A 290 -6.24 7.48 -17.18
N TYR A 291 -7.22 8.35 -17.44
CA TYR A 291 -7.09 9.46 -18.40
C TYR A 291 -7.72 10.76 -17.87
N SER A 292 -7.66 10.97 -16.54
CA SER A 292 -8.23 12.17 -15.88
C SER A 292 -7.27 13.37 -15.93
N GLY A 293 -6.10 13.20 -16.57
CA GLY A 293 -5.08 14.26 -16.71
C GLY A 293 -4.17 14.41 -15.51
N ILE A 294 -4.09 13.42 -14.63
CA ILE A 294 -3.21 13.41 -13.44
C ILE A 294 -1.76 13.66 -13.86
N SER A 295 -1.28 12.94 -14.88
CA SER A 295 0.11 13.05 -15.37
C SER A 295 0.49 14.43 -15.91
N GLN A 296 -0.48 15.31 -16.19
CA GLN A 296 -0.22 16.69 -16.62
C GLN A 296 0.04 17.66 -15.47
N SER A 297 -0.30 17.26 -14.24
CA SER A 297 -0.25 18.12 -13.04
C SER A 297 0.56 17.51 -11.89
N ILE A 298 1.29 16.42 -12.15
CA ILE A 298 2.20 15.80 -11.17
C ILE A 298 3.22 16.83 -10.69
N MET A 299 3.40 16.95 -9.38
CA MET A 299 4.39 17.83 -8.78
C MET A 299 5.76 17.16 -8.69
N HIS A 300 5.79 15.84 -8.45
CA HIS A 300 7.00 15.05 -8.39
C HIS A 300 6.80 13.65 -8.99
N CYS A 301 6.06 12.75 -8.31
CA CYS A 301 5.84 11.39 -8.78
C CYS A 301 4.54 10.78 -8.20
N ASN A 302 4.05 9.72 -8.83
CA ASN A 302 2.94 8.91 -8.34
C ASN A 302 3.49 7.70 -7.55
N TRP A 303 3.84 7.86 -6.28
CA TRP A 303 4.37 6.77 -5.43
C TRP A 303 3.33 6.08 -4.56
N SER A 304 2.14 6.67 -4.42
CA SER A 304 1.08 6.13 -3.58
C SER A 304 0.57 4.77 -4.08
N SER A 305 0.34 3.84 -3.17
CA SER A 305 -0.32 2.57 -3.47
C SER A 305 -1.84 2.75 -3.49
N PRO A 306 -2.55 2.25 -4.51
CA PRO A 306 -4.02 2.34 -4.54
C PRO A 306 -4.66 1.49 -3.44
N ALA A 307 -5.89 1.87 -3.04
CA ALA A 307 -6.76 1.07 -2.18
C ALA A 307 -7.99 0.59 -2.97
N TYR A 308 -8.67 -0.45 -2.48
CA TYR A 308 -9.86 -0.99 -3.13
C TYR A 308 -10.95 -1.33 -2.11
N SER A 309 -12.20 -1.14 -2.52
CA SER A 309 -13.38 -1.61 -1.80
C SER A 309 -14.46 -2.04 -2.78
N ASP A 310 -15.09 -3.19 -2.51
CA ASP A 310 -16.25 -3.65 -3.27
C ASP A 310 -17.47 -2.74 -3.12
N ASN A 311 -17.51 -1.95 -2.05
CA ASN A 311 -18.65 -1.10 -1.74
C ASN A 311 -18.23 0.17 -0.98
N LEU A 312 -17.66 1.14 -1.68
CA LEU A 312 -17.42 2.48 -1.14
C LEU A 312 -18.50 3.43 -1.69
N ALA A 313 -19.29 4.02 -0.80
CA ALA A 313 -20.45 4.86 -1.17
C ALA A 313 -21.40 4.17 -2.18
N GLY A 314 -21.59 2.84 -2.05
CA GLY A 314 -22.51 2.06 -2.89
C GLY A 314 -21.93 1.55 -4.20
N LYS A 315 -20.61 1.69 -4.44
CA LYS A 315 -19.95 1.26 -5.69
C LYS A 315 -18.62 0.56 -5.43
N PRO A 316 -18.26 -0.45 -6.25
CA PRO A 316 -16.90 -0.96 -6.24
C PRO A 316 -15.95 0.13 -6.72
N THR A 317 -14.99 0.49 -5.87
CA THR A 317 -14.14 1.66 -6.08
C THR A 317 -12.68 1.34 -5.83
N THR A 318 -11.80 1.70 -6.78
CA THR A 318 -10.38 1.86 -6.51
C THR A 318 -10.09 3.31 -6.15
N VAL A 319 -9.32 3.53 -5.10
CA VAL A 319 -8.97 4.85 -4.58
C VAL A 319 -7.48 5.09 -4.81
N PHE A 320 -7.15 6.23 -5.39
CA PHE A 320 -5.77 6.56 -5.72
C PHE A 320 -5.39 7.94 -5.19
N GLY A 321 -4.30 8.01 -4.43
CA GLY A 321 -3.66 9.25 -4.02
C GLY A 321 -2.61 9.65 -5.06
N ALA A 322 -2.76 10.79 -5.70
CA ALA A 322 -1.95 11.11 -6.86
C ALA A 322 -0.84 12.13 -6.58
N GLY A 323 0.12 12.19 -7.49
CA GLY A 323 1.27 13.09 -7.46
C GLY A 323 0.92 14.58 -7.67
N ASP A 324 -0.34 14.91 -7.90
CA ASP A 324 -0.88 16.25 -7.95
C ASP A 324 -1.52 16.71 -6.62
N GLY A 325 -1.48 15.86 -5.58
CA GLY A 325 -2.06 16.13 -4.27
C GLY A 325 -3.57 15.89 -4.18
N VAL A 326 -4.16 15.26 -5.20
CA VAL A 326 -5.59 14.95 -5.27
C VAL A 326 -5.82 13.46 -5.01
N THR A 327 -6.85 13.13 -4.25
CA THR A 327 -7.33 11.76 -4.11
C THR A 327 -8.49 11.53 -5.07
N TYR A 328 -8.39 10.46 -5.84
CA TYR A 328 -9.36 10.05 -6.85
C TYR A 328 -10.05 8.76 -6.45
N GLY A 329 -11.35 8.65 -6.74
CA GLY A 329 -12.09 7.41 -6.70
C GLY A 329 -12.57 7.04 -8.10
N PHE A 330 -12.18 5.86 -8.58
CA PHE A 330 -12.58 5.34 -9.88
C PHE A 330 -13.44 4.08 -9.71
N HIS A 331 -14.38 3.88 -10.65
CA HIS A 331 -15.14 2.64 -10.68
C HIS A 331 -14.23 1.46 -10.99
N ALA A 332 -14.19 0.47 -10.10
CA ALA A 332 -13.19 -0.61 -10.19
C ALA A 332 -13.51 -1.70 -11.22
N THR A 333 -14.74 -1.74 -11.78
CA THR A 333 -15.19 -2.80 -12.70
C THR A 333 -15.85 -2.29 -13.98
N GLU A 334 -16.14 -0.99 -14.07
CA GLU A 334 -16.72 -0.35 -15.26
C GLU A 334 -15.71 0.63 -15.85
N PHE A 335 -15.48 0.53 -17.15
CA PHE A 335 -14.62 1.42 -17.92
C PHE A 335 -15.44 2.10 -19.01
N ASP A 336 -15.14 3.35 -19.30
CA ASP A 336 -15.65 4.05 -20.48
C ASP A 336 -14.77 3.63 -21.68
N GLU A 337 -15.39 3.45 -22.86
CA GLU A 337 -14.67 3.08 -24.07
C GLU A 337 -14.52 4.30 -24.98
N GLU A 338 -13.30 4.56 -25.45
CA GLU A 338 -12.99 5.61 -26.43
C GLU A 338 -12.28 5.00 -27.64
N GLU A 339 -12.64 5.49 -28.84
CA GLU A 339 -12.03 5.09 -30.10
C GLU A 339 -11.09 6.19 -30.58
N ASP A 340 -9.81 5.90 -30.71
CA ASP A 340 -8.83 6.80 -31.33
C ASP A 340 -7.86 6.03 -32.25
N GLY A 341 -7.60 6.58 -33.43
CA GLY A 341 -6.68 6.00 -34.39
C GLY A 341 -7.07 4.62 -34.93
N GLY A 342 -8.26 4.10 -34.59
CA GLY A 342 -8.73 2.75 -34.91
C GLY A 342 -8.44 1.72 -33.83
N GLU A 343 -8.01 2.16 -32.67
CA GLU A 343 -7.84 1.39 -31.44
C GLU A 343 -8.91 1.77 -30.42
N THR A 344 -9.34 0.80 -29.60
CA THR A 344 -10.31 1.02 -28.52
C THR A 344 -9.57 1.06 -27.19
N TYR A 345 -9.70 2.19 -26.49
CA TYR A 345 -9.17 2.40 -25.15
C TYR A 345 -10.24 2.21 -24.11
N LYS A 346 -9.90 1.55 -23.00
CA LYS A 346 -10.76 1.39 -21.83
C LYS A 346 -10.28 2.30 -20.73
N LEU A 347 -11.07 3.33 -20.42
CA LEU A 347 -10.70 4.38 -19.51
C LEU A 347 -11.42 4.22 -18.18
N PHE A 348 -10.72 4.46 -17.07
CA PHE A 348 -11.33 4.48 -15.76
C PHE A 348 -12.44 5.51 -15.68
N LYS A 349 -13.59 5.10 -15.18
CA LYS A 349 -14.70 6.00 -14.91
C LYS A 349 -14.49 6.71 -13.57
N GLU A 350 -14.16 8.00 -13.60
CA GLU A 350 -14.03 8.83 -12.40
C GLU A 350 -15.38 8.93 -11.68
N LEU A 351 -15.42 8.60 -10.40
CA LEU A 351 -16.59 8.71 -9.55
C LEU A 351 -16.56 10.00 -8.74
N TRP A 352 -15.41 10.36 -8.22
CA TRP A 352 -15.17 11.54 -7.41
C TRP A 352 -13.68 11.85 -7.35
N LYS A 353 -13.36 13.09 -6.99
CA LYS A 353 -12.01 13.52 -6.64
C LYS A 353 -12.04 14.62 -5.60
N VAL A 354 -10.99 14.69 -4.77
CA VAL A 354 -10.83 15.67 -3.70
C VAL A 354 -9.39 16.16 -3.65
N ASP A 355 -9.19 17.47 -3.76
CA ASP A 355 -7.89 18.10 -3.53
C ASP A 355 -7.59 18.06 -2.03
N CYS A 356 -6.60 17.24 -1.64
CA CYS A 356 -6.14 17.09 -0.27
C CYS A 356 -5.09 18.15 0.13
N CYS A 357 -4.56 18.88 -0.85
CA CYS A 357 -3.63 19.96 -0.60
C CYS A 357 -4.39 21.24 -0.20
N PRO A 358 -4.22 21.78 1.02
CA PRO A 358 -4.86 23.01 1.44
C PRO A 358 -4.60 24.15 0.48
N LYS A 359 -5.60 25.00 0.26
CA LYS A 359 -5.51 26.10 -0.69
C LYS A 359 -4.33 27.04 -0.37
N GLU A 360 -4.07 27.29 0.92
CA GLU A 360 -2.97 28.13 1.38
C GLU A 360 -1.57 27.54 1.12
N TYR A 361 -1.47 26.25 0.74
CA TYR A 361 -0.23 25.65 0.27
C TYR A 361 -0.07 25.75 -1.24
N ARG A 362 -1.16 26.00 -1.98
CA ARG A 362 -1.14 26.14 -3.45
C ARG A 362 -0.96 27.57 -3.92
N VAL A 363 -1.50 28.54 -3.18
CA VAL A 363 -1.46 29.97 -3.56
C VAL A 363 -1.13 30.83 -2.34
N ASP A 364 -0.35 31.90 -2.58
CA ASP A 364 -0.01 32.88 -1.56
C ASP A 364 -1.15 33.90 -1.30
N GLU A 365 -0.93 34.86 -0.40
CA GLU A 365 -1.90 35.91 -0.07
C GLU A 365 -2.26 36.81 -1.27
N ALA A 366 -1.41 36.91 -2.29
CA ALA A 366 -1.66 37.64 -3.52
C ALA A 366 -2.44 36.84 -4.56
N GLY A 367 -2.64 35.52 -4.30
CA GLY A 367 -3.28 34.57 -5.23
C GLY A 367 -2.32 34.00 -6.28
N GLU A 368 -1.01 34.22 -6.13
CA GLU A 368 0.01 33.65 -7.00
C GLU A 368 0.35 32.21 -6.58
N ALA A 369 0.61 31.35 -7.57
CA ALA A 369 0.93 29.94 -7.32
C ALA A 369 2.25 29.79 -6.55
N ILE A 370 2.20 29.06 -5.44
CA ILE A 370 3.39 28.66 -4.67
C ILE A 370 4.05 27.48 -5.40
N LYS A 371 5.36 27.54 -5.57
CA LYS A 371 6.11 26.46 -6.22
C LYS A 371 6.26 25.25 -5.31
N TYR A 372 6.20 24.06 -5.90
CA TYR A 372 6.61 22.83 -5.26
C TYR A 372 8.04 22.93 -4.70
N ALA A 373 8.32 22.21 -3.61
CA ALA A 373 9.59 22.25 -2.86
C ALA A 373 9.93 23.60 -2.23
N THR A 374 8.94 24.46 -1.99
CA THR A 374 9.08 25.68 -1.16
C THR A 374 8.23 25.56 0.12
N TYR A 375 8.59 26.30 1.15
CA TYR A 375 7.85 26.30 2.42
C TYR A 375 7.07 27.64 2.61
N PRO A 376 5.75 27.58 2.89
CA PRO A 376 4.87 26.45 2.66
C PRO A 376 4.65 26.26 1.15
N GLY A 377 4.41 25.04 0.71
CA GLY A 377 4.20 24.77 -0.71
C GLY A 377 3.28 23.57 -0.94
N PRO A 378 2.79 23.40 -2.17
CA PRO A 378 1.92 22.29 -2.50
C PRO A 378 2.66 20.97 -2.30
N SER A 379 1.91 19.92 -1.99
CA SER A 379 2.42 18.58 -1.69
C SER A 379 1.61 17.54 -2.44
N GLU A 380 2.28 16.50 -2.91
CA GLU A 380 1.69 15.28 -3.47
C GLU A 380 1.18 14.33 -2.38
N ILE A 381 0.56 13.23 -2.79
CA ILE A 381 0.21 12.11 -1.92
C ILE A 381 1.22 10.98 -2.17
N ILE A 382 2.15 10.80 -1.23
CA ILE A 382 3.11 9.68 -1.23
C ILE A 382 2.56 8.54 -0.38
N SER A 383 1.90 8.85 0.74
CA SER A 383 1.20 7.88 1.57
C SER A 383 0.09 7.15 0.79
N SER A 384 -0.24 5.94 1.21
CA SER A 384 -1.38 5.24 0.61
C SER A 384 -2.69 5.75 1.22
N PRO A 385 -3.76 6.00 0.44
CA PRO A 385 -5.08 6.28 0.99
C PRO A 385 -5.62 5.07 1.74
N VAL A 386 -6.30 5.31 2.86
CA VAL A 386 -6.89 4.26 3.69
C VAL A 386 -8.40 4.34 3.66
N ILE A 387 -9.06 3.21 3.42
CA ILE A 387 -10.53 3.11 3.49
C ILE A 387 -10.90 2.58 4.88
N TYR A 388 -11.69 3.36 5.63
CA TYR A 388 -12.17 2.96 6.95
C TYR A 388 -13.57 3.55 7.21
N ASN A 389 -14.54 2.71 7.63
CA ASN A 389 -15.92 3.11 7.90
C ASN A 389 -16.56 3.94 6.77
N ASN A 390 -16.49 3.45 5.51
CA ASN A 390 -16.99 4.13 4.31
C ASN A 390 -16.41 5.55 4.06
N LYS A 391 -15.31 5.90 4.70
CA LYS A 391 -14.55 7.12 4.46
C LYS A 391 -13.16 6.78 3.94
N VAL A 392 -12.53 7.77 3.33
CA VAL A 392 -11.14 7.69 2.85
C VAL A 392 -10.30 8.69 3.62
N TYR A 393 -9.15 8.25 4.08
CA TYR A 393 -8.17 9.07 4.77
C TYR A 393 -6.91 9.14 3.93
N ALA A 394 -6.53 10.35 3.53
CA ALA A 394 -5.36 10.61 2.70
C ALA A 394 -4.46 11.65 3.37
N ALA A 395 -3.16 11.44 3.30
CA ALA A 395 -2.18 12.36 3.84
C ALA A 395 -1.24 12.84 2.72
N ILE A 396 -0.95 14.14 2.73
CA ILE A 396 -0.05 14.76 1.77
C ILE A 396 1.33 15.03 2.40
N GLY A 397 2.36 15.00 1.58
CA GLY A 397 3.72 15.36 1.94
C GLY A 397 4.57 15.59 0.70
N GLN A 398 5.78 16.07 0.91
CA GLN A 398 6.79 16.21 -0.14
C GLN A 398 7.86 15.13 0.02
N ASP A 399 8.59 14.89 -1.05
CA ASP A 399 9.75 14.02 -1.01
C ASP A 399 10.73 14.45 0.10
N PRO A 400 11.25 13.51 0.93
CA PRO A 400 12.19 13.79 2.01
C PRO A 400 13.42 14.60 1.61
N GLU A 401 13.90 14.50 0.39
CA GLU A 401 15.06 15.25 -0.08
C GLU A 401 14.82 16.76 -0.25
N HIS A 402 13.56 17.22 -0.24
CA HIS A 402 13.21 18.64 -0.38
C HIS A 402 13.22 19.43 0.94
N GLY A 403 13.79 18.90 2.01
CA GLY A 403 13.91 19.59 3.30
C GLY A 403 12.61 19.58 4.12
N GLU A 404 12.44 20.55 5.02
CA GLU A 404 11.21 20.70 5.79
C GLU A 404 10.05 21.06 4.87
N GLY A 405 8.89 20.43 5.12
CA GLY A 405 7.68 20.65 4.33
C GLY A 405 6.44 20.70 5.21
N VAL A 406 5.33 21.03 4.60
CA VAL A 406 4.00 20.99 5.22
C VAL A 406 3.27 19.72 4.81
N GLY A 407 2.38 19.26 5.67
CA GLY A 407 1.50 18.13 5.41
C GLY A 407 0.06 18.47 5.77
N ALA A 408 -0.83 17.57 5.46
CA ALA A 408 -2.21 17.57 5.94
C ALA A 408 -2.76 16.15 5.86
N VAL A 409 -3.64 15.82 6.80
CA VAL A 409 -4.48 14.61 6.75
C VAL A 409 -5.89 15.03 6.44
N THR A 410 -6.49 14.44 5.42
CA THR A 410 -7.86 14.75 4.97
C THR A 410 -8.74 13.53 5.13
N CYS A 411 -9.87 13.69 5.82
CA CYS A 411 -10.95 12.72 5.87
C CYS A 411 -11.97 13.06 4.78
N ILE A 412 -12.24 12.11 3.90
CA ILE A 412 -13.12 12.24 2.74
C ILE A 412 -14.33 11.33 2.93
N ASP A 413 -15.52 11.84 2.71
CA ASP A 413 -16.76 11.07 2.62
C ASP A 413 -17.28 11.09 1.18
N PRO A 414 -17.03 10.05 0.39
CA PRO A 414 -17.45 10.00 -1.02
C PRO A 414 -18.97 10.06 -1.23
N SER A 415 -19.77 9.75 -0.21
CA SER A 415 -21.23 9.83 -0.30
C SER A 415 -21.74 11.26 -0.40
N ARG A 416 -20.93 12.25 -0.02
CA ARG A 416 -21.24 13.68 -0.13
C ARG A 416 -20.96 14.25 -1.53
N GLY A 417 -20.32 13.48 -2.42
CA GLY A 417 -20.01 13.88 -3.78
C GLY A 417 -18.52 14.07 -4.05
N THR A 418 -18.13 15.19 -4.65
CA THR A 418 -16.77 15.48 -5.11
C THR A 418 -16.29 16.85 -4.63
N GLY A 419 -14.98 17.08 -4.63
CA GLY A 419 -14.37 18.36 -4.24
C GLY A 419 -14.51 18.66 -2.75
N GLU A 420 -14.58 19.93 -2.39
CA GLU A 420 -14.62 20.40 -1.00
C GLU A 420 -15.83 19.86 -0.21
N ASP A 421 -16.96 19.60 -0.86
CA ASP A 421 -18.18 19.08 -0.20
C ASP A 421 -17.94 17.70 0.39
N ALA A 422 -17.04 16.91 -0.19
CA ALA A 422 -16.70 15.58 0.30
C ALA A 422 -15.73 15.61 1.50
N ILE A 423 -15.08 16.73 1.80
CA ILE A 423 -14.18 16.85 2.94
C ILE A 423 -15.00 16.88 4.24
N VAL A 424 -14.71 15.94 5.15
CA VAL A 424 -15.30 15.91 6.49
C VAL A 424 -14.52 16.82 7.43
N TRP A 425 -13.20 16.67 7.43
CA TRP A 425 -12.25 17.48 8.17
C TRP A 425 -10.86 17.40 7.54
N GLN A 426 -10.01 18.35 7.91
CA GLN A 426 -8.61 18.38 7.50
C GLN A 426 -7.73 18.82 8.67
N PHE A 427 -6.74 18.00 9.03
CA PHE A 427 -5.74 18.28 10.06
C PHE A 427 -4.43 18.74 9.42
N LYS A 428 -3.94 19.93 9.80
CA LYS A 428 -2.81 20.62 9.15
C LYS A 428 -1.59 20.81 10.06
N GLU A 429 -1.62 20.25 11.28
CA GLU A 429 -0.48 20.35 12.21
C GLU A 429 0.56 19.25 11.96
N VAL A 430 0.24 18.27 11.13
CA VAL A 430 1.22 17.26 10.67
C VAL A 430 2.20 17.92 9.72
N GLY A 431 3.49 17.64 9.87
CA GLY A 431 4.51 17.97 8.90
C GLY A 431 4.35 17.15 7.61
N ARG A 432 5.25 17.33 6.63
CA ARG A 432 5.21 16.46 5.46
C ARG A 432 5.25 15.00 5.89
N THR A 433 4.42 14.17 5.29
CA THR A 433 4.34 12.76 5.62
C THR A 433 4.38 11.87 4.41
N ILE A 434 5.13 10.77 4.53
CA ILE A 434 5.10 9.63 3.61
C ILE A 434 4.44 8.42 4.27
N SER A 435 4.12 8.53 5.57
CA SER A 435 3.45 7.47 6.34
C SER A 435 1.98 7.34 5.96
N THR A 436 1.52 6.12 5.84
CA THR A 436 0.11 5.77 5.68
C THR A 436 -0.57 5.78 7.05
N PRO A 437 -1.73 6.43 7.21
CA PRO A 437 -2.45 6.41 8.48
C PRO A 437 -2.94 5.01 8.83
N SER A 438 -3.00 4.69 10.13
CA SER A 438 -3.65 3.48 10.64
C SER A 438 -4.83 3.84 11.53
N LEU A 439 -5.94 3.12 11.37
CA LEU A 439 -7.21 3.41 12.04
C LEU A 439 -7.73 2.20 12.81
N ALA A 440 -8.11 2.43 14.06
CA ALA A 440 -8.78 1.45 14.91
C ALA A 440 -9.61 2.16 15.98
N ASP A 441 -10.75 1.60 16.36
CA ASP A 441 -11.60 2.04 17.46
C ASP A 441 -11.96 3.55 17.42
N GLY A 442 -12.13 4.10 16.21
CA GLY A 442 -12.46 5.51 16.01
C GLY A 442 -11.28 6.47 16.20
N LEU A 443 -10.06 5.95 16.26
CA LEU A 443 -8.82 6.73 16.34
C LEU A 443 -8.00 6.55 15.07
N LEU A 444 -7.29 7.61 14.69
CA LEU A 444 -6.34 7.64 13.59
C LEU A 444 -4.95 7.92 14.15
N TYR A 445 -3.97 7.15 13.71
CA TYR A 445 -2.56 7.34 14.02
C TYR A 445 -1.80 7.63 12.73
N ILE A 446 -0.99 8.69 12.73
CA ILE A 446 -0.20 9.13 11.60
C ILE A 446 1.13 9.68 12.06
N ALA A 447 2.21 9.33 11.37
CA ALA A 447 3.52 9.91 11.61
C ALA A 447 3.91 10.89 10.51
N ASP A 448 4.76 11.86 10.82
CA ASP A 448 5.42 12.69 9.83
C ASP A 448 6.92 12.37 9.73
N TYR A 449 7.52 12.83 8.65
CA TYR A 449 8.93 12.58 8.38
C TYR A 449 9.87 13.18 9.45
N SER A 450 9.46 14.28 10.10
CA SER A 450 10.27 14.93 11.14
C SER A 450 10.39 14.14 12.43
N GLY A 451 9.66 13.04 12.58
CA GLY A 451 9.73 12.15 13.74
C GLY A 451 8.53 12.23 14.68
N ARG A 452 7.47 12.92 14.30
CA ARG A 452 6.28 13.07 15.13
C ARG A 452 5.20 12.08 14.78
N LEU A 453 4.61 11.48 15.80
CA LEU A 453 3.44 10.61 15.72
C LEU A 453 2.25 11.31 16.40
N TYR A 454 1.12 11.31 15.71
CA TYR A 454 -0.12 11.95 16.17
C TYR A 454 -1.22 10.91 16.37
N CYS A 455 -2.05 11.12 17.40
CA CYS A 455 -3.33 10.44 17.59
C CYS A 455 -4.46 11.44 17.41
N LEU A 456 -5.35 11.15 16.47
CA LEU A 456 -6.50 11.98 16.15
C LEU A 456 -7.80 11.20 16.36
N ASP A 457 -8.89 11.92 16.60
CA ASP A 457 -10.23 11.38 16.46
C ASP A 457 -10.53 11.17 14.97
N ALA A 458 -10.89 9.96 14.57
CA ALA A 458 -11.11 9.62 13.17
C ALA A 458 -12.35 10.33 12.55
N GLU A 459 -13.34 10.70 13.38
CA GLU A 459 -14.57 11.33 12.90
C GLU A 459 -14.46 12.87 12.82
N THR A 460 -13.64 13.48 13.67
CA THR A 460 -13.57 14.95 13.80
C THR A 460 -12.21 15.56 13.44
N GLY A 461 -11.13 14.75 13.41
CA GLY A 461 -9.77 15.24 13.23
C GLY A 461 -9.19 15.93 14.46
N GLU A 462 -9.87 15.88 15.63
CA GLU A 462 -9.35 16.44 16.88
C GLU A 462 -8.10 15.69 17.33
N LYS A 463 -7.02 16.44 17.63
CA LYS A 463 -5.78 15.86 18.15
C LYS A 463 -5.90 15.55 19.64
N TYR A 464 -5.67 14.29 20.01
CA TYR A 464 -5.59 13.88 21.41
C TYR A 464 -4.20 14.03 21.98
N TRP A 465 -3.17 13.60 21.25
CA TRP A 465 -1.77 13.71 21.65
C TRP A 465 -0.83 13.65 20.46
N GLU A 466 0.42 14.03 20.70
CA GLU A 466 1.56 13.83 19.82
C GLU A 466 2.74 13.27 20.61
N HIS A 467 3.61 12.53 19.94
CA HIS A 467 4.86 11.98 20.45
C HIS A 467 5.98 12.30 19.47
N ASP A 468 7.13 12.77 19.98
CA ASP A 468 8.31 13.08 19.18
C ASP A 468 9.36 11.98 19.41
N THR A 469 9.69 11.22 18.36
CA THR A 469 10.70 10.16 18.43
C THR A 469 12.12 10.70 18.34
N LEU A 470 12.30 12.00 18.06
CA LEU A 470 13.57 12.69 17.84
C LEU A 470 14.41 12.11 16.66
N SER A 471 13.79 11.31 15.79
CA SER A 471 14.42 10.66 14.65
C SER A 471 13.44 10.57 13.49
N HIS A 472 13.93 10.58 12.25
CA HIS A 472 13.08 10.55 11.07
C HIS A 472 12.27 9.24 10.95
N ILE A 473 11.04 9.38 10.45
CA ILE A 473 10.12 8.26 10.25
C ILE A 473 9.82 8.10 8.76
N TRP A 474 10.15 6.93 8.22
CA TRP A 474 9.86 6.52 6.84
C TRP A 474 8.67 5.58 6.73
N GLY A 475 8.51 4.72 7.73
CA GLY A 475 7.46 3.72 7.79
C GLY A 475 6.11 4.28 8.22
N SER A 476 5.14 3.41 8.26
CA SER A 476 3.79 3.71 8.76
C SER A 476 3.59 3.12 10.16
N THR A 477 2.51 3.51 10.82
CA THR A 477 2.13 2.94 12.11
C THR A 477 1.42 1.59 11.94
N LEU A 478 1.58 0.68 12.89
CA LEU A 478 0.79 -0.54 13.03
C LEU A 478 -0.04 -0.46 14.31
N VAL A 479 -1.36 -0.66 14.21
CA VAL A 479 -2.22 -0.78 15.40
C VAL A 479 -2.54 -2.24 15.67
N VAL A 480 -2.28 -2.69 16.90
CA VAL A 480 -2.52 -4.07 17.33
C VAL A 480 -2.65 -4.17 18.85
N ASP A 481 -3.60 -4.96 19.34
CA ASP A 481 -3.72 -5.33 20.77
C ASP A 481 -3.65 -4.13 21.73
N GLY A 482 -4.35 -3.03 21.39
CA GLY A 482 -4.33 -1.80 22.17
C GLY A 482 -2.97 -1.06 22.17
N LYS A 483 -2.13 -1.30 21.16
CA LYS A 483 -0.80 -0.70 20.99
C LYS A 483 -0.65 -0.08 19.61
N VAL A 484 0.23 0.92 19.50
CA VAL A 484 0.71 1.50 18.25
C VAL A 484 2.20 1.26 18.16
N LEU A 485 2.65 0.63 17.08
CA LEU A 485 4.05 0.33 16.80
C LEU A 485 4.55 1.18 15.64
N LEU A 486 5.79 1.66 15.73
CA LEU A 486 6.42 2.51 14.73
C LEU A 486 7.93 2.34 14.77
N GLY A 487 8.57 2.23 13.60
CA GLY A 487 10.03 2.24 13.45
C GLY A 487 10.55 3.62 13.06
N ASN A 488 11.80 3.92 13.41
CA ASN A 488 12.48 5.16 13.03
C ASN A 488 13.88 4.92 12.42
N GLU A 489 14.53 5.99 11.99
CA GLU A 489 15.84 5.96 11.32
C GLU A 489 17.01 5.61 12.26
N ASP A 490 16.86 5.85 13.55
CA ASP A 490 17.85 5.44 14.56
C ASP A 490 17.77 3.94 14.92
N GLY A 491 16.84 3.20 14.30
CA GLY A 491 16.64 1.77 14.56
C GLY A 491 15.83 1.49 15.82
N GLU A 492 15.04 2.43 16.27
CA GLU A 492 14.15 2.25 17.40
C GLU A 492 12.76 1.82 16.92
N MET A 493 12.21 0.77 17.50
CA MET A 493 10.80 0.45 17.42
C MET A 493 10.11 0.99 18.66
N VAL A 494 9.35 2.06 18.48
CA VAL A 494 8.57 2.71 19.53
C VAL A 494 7.23 1.99 19.66
N ILE A 495 6.83 1.65 20.88
CA ILE A 495 5.55 1.02 21.20
C ILE A 495 4.81 1.90 22.20
N LEU A 496 3.70 2.48 21.74
CA LEU A 496 2.81 3.30 22.53
C LEU A 496 1.50 2.57 22.81
N LYS A 497 0.80 2.97 23.84
CA LYS A 497 -0.57 2.54 24.09
C LYS A 497 -1.52 3.20 23.09
N ALA A 498 -2.33 2.42 22.41
CA ALA A 498 -3.41 2.94 21.61
C ALA A 498 -4.51 3.52 22.52
N GLY A 499 -5.02 4.71 22.20
CA GLY A 499 -6.06 5.35 22.99
C GLY A 499 -5.94 6.87 22.99
N LYS A 500 -6.89 7.53 23.67
CA LYS A 500 -6.97 9.01 23.77
C LYS A 500 -5.96 9.61 24.75
N GLU A 501 -5.37 8.79 25.61
CA GLU A 501 -4.37 9.20 26.58
C GLU A 501 -2.99 8.71 26.13
N TYR A 502 -2.01 9.61 26.10
CA TYR A 502 -0.63 9.28 25.76
C TYR A 502 0.03 8.42 26.85
N GLU A 503 0.62 7.30 26.43
CA GLU A 503 1.44 6.44 27.29
C GLU A 503 2.49 5.72 26.43
N GLU A 504 3.77 5.96 26.71
CA GLU A 504 4.86 5.18 26.12
C GLU A 504 5.03 3.87 26.91
N LEU A 505 4.97 2.74 26.19
CA LEU A 505 5.09 1.42 26.82
C LEU A 505 6.53 0.93 26.81
N THR A 506 7.21 1.02 25.66
CA THR A 506 8.62 0.59 25.52
C THR A 506 9.21 1.06 24.20
N ILE A 507 10.54 1.11 24.15
CA ILE A 507 11.34 1.30 22.94
C ILE A 507 12.28 0.10 22.81
N VAL A 508 12.30 -0.54 21.63
CA VAL A 508 13.20 -1.66 21.30
C VAL A 508 14.22 -1.18 20.29
N ASN A 509 15.52 -1.34 20.62
CA ASN A 509 16.61 -0.86 19.76
C ASN A 509 17.11 -1.98 18.85
N TYR A 510 17.32 -1.67 17.58
CA TYR A 510 17.89 -2.51 16.54
C TYR A 510 19.20 -1.94 16.01
N PRO A 511 20.10 -2.79 15.45
CA PRO A 511 21.41 -2.34 14.98
C PRO A 511 21.38 -1.57 13.66
N ALA A 512 20.22 -1.42 13.02
CA ALA A 512 20.04 -0.72 11.74
C ALA A 512 18.68 -0.01 11.68
N PRO A 513 18.54 1.04 10.85
CA PRO A 513 17.29 1.77 10.66
C PRO A 513 16.09 0.89 10.34
N ILE A 514 14.89 1.32 10.75
CA ILE A 514 13.61 0.67 10.45
C ILE A 514 12.82 1.61 9.54
N TYR A 515 12.85 1.36 8.24
CA TYR A 515 12.14 2.15 7.23
C TYR A 515 10.80 1.52 6.82
N ALA A 516 10.66 0.22 7.00
CA ALA A 516 9.43 -0.50 6.71
C ALA A 516 8.47 -0.51 7.90
N THR A 517 7.19 -0.69 7.64
CA THR A 517 6.17 -0.82 8.68
C THR A 517 6.22 -2.23 9.29
N PRO A 518 6.31 -2.39 10.62
CA PRO A 518 6.20 -3.71 11.24
C PRO A 518 4.83 -4.33 10.95
N ILE A 519 4.75 -5.66 10.87
CA ILE A 519 3.49 -6.37 10.64
C ILE A 519 3.32 -7.53 11.63
N ILE A 520 2.09 -8.01 11.75
CA ILE A 520 1.77 -9.20 12.54
C ILE A 520 1.00 -10.22 11.70
N ALA A 521 1.54 -11.43 11.65
CA ALA A 521 0.87 -12.58 11.06
C ALA A 521 1.10 -13.83 11.90
N ASN A 522 0.07 -14.65 12.06
CA ASN A 522 0.16 -16.00 12.66
C ASN A 522 0.93 -16.05 13.98
N ASN A 523 0.59 -15.19 14.96
CA ASN A 523 1.29 -15.05 16.25
C ASN A 523 2.78 -14.65 16.11
N THR A 524 3.13 -13.95 15.07
CA THR A 524 4.51 -13.51 14.84
C THR A 524 4.52 -12.02 14.48
N LEU A 525 5.28 -11.24 15.23
CA LEU A 525 5.64 -9.87 14.87
C LEU A 525 6.87 -9.91 13.97
N TYR A 526 6.77 -9.29 12.80
CA TYR A 526 7.88 -9.11 11.87
C TYR A 526 8.37 -7.66 11.92
N VAL A 527 9.66 -7.48 12.15
CA VAL A 527 10.32 -6.18 12.13
C VAL A 527 11.40 -6.21 11.06
N MET A 528 11.27 -5.34 10.08
CA MET A 528 12.20 -5.19 8.98
C MET A 528 13.12 -4.00 9.25
N THR A 529 14.38 -4.28 9.55
CA THR A 529 15.42 -3.25 9.48
C THR A 529 15.94 -3.16 8.04
N GLN A 530 16.81 -2.20 7.73
CA GLN A 530 17.40 -2.14 6.40
C GLN A 530 18.15 -3.42 5.99
N THR A 531 18.65 -4.16 6.94
CA THR A 531 19.57 -5.29 6.68
C THR A 531 19.05 -6.65 7.11
N HIS A 532 18.06 -6.72 8.01
CA HIS A 532 17.58 -7.97 8.58
C HIS A 532 16.08 -7.98 8.78
N LEU A 533 15.49 -9.14 8.61
CA LEU A 533 14.10 -9.46 8.94
C LEU A 533 14.09 -10.25 10.25
N TYR A 534 13.46 -9.70 11.29
CA TYR A 534 13.28 -10.32 12.60
C TYR A 534 11.87 -10.86 12.75
N ALA A 535 11.71 -12.09 13.25
CA ALA A 535 10.43 -12.71 13.54
C ALA A 535 10.31 -13.05 15.03
N TYR A 536 9.37 -12.44 15.74
CA TYR A 536 9.13 -12.63 17.17
C TYR A 536 7.82 -13.36 17.40
N GLY A 537 7.88 -14.49 18.11
CA GLY A 537 6.68 -15.25 18.45
C GLY A 537 6.00 -14.74 19.71
N PHE A 538 4.67 -14.87 19.76
CA PHE A 538 3.86 -14.59 20.96
C PHE A 538 2.60 -15.44 21.00
N GLY A 539 1.95 -15.50 22.15
CA GLY A 539 0.63 -16.14 22.28
C GLY A 539 0.62 -17.69 22.22
N GLU A 540 1.76 -18.37 22.49
CA GLU A 540 1.81 -19.84 22.65
C GLU A 540 1.37 -20.30 24.04
#